data_0debd3943f820a983c6e337ae0ddd8bb
#
_entry.id   0debd3943f820a983c6e337ae0ddd8bb
#
_cell.length_a   1.000
_cell.length_b   1.000
_cell.length_c   1.000
_cell.angle_alpha   90.00
_cell.angle_beta   90.00
_cell.angle_gamma   90.00
#
_symmetry.space_group_name_H-M   'P 1'
#
loop_
_entity.id
_entity.type
_entity.pdbx_description
1 polymer ?
#
loop_
_entity_poly.entity_id
_entity_poly.type
_entity_poly.pdbx_seq_one_letter_code
_entity_poly.pdbx_strand_id
1 'polypeptide(L)'
;MQVLSKGDYKLFTSICSLTQKGLKKTLASYLTKHYKTVHSTKDYIFAEGDIPIALVAHMDTVWKTPPKDIFYDREKNVIWSPEGGCGDDRAGVFAILKILQSGLRPSVIFTTDEESGAIGATQLVKEIPKCPIDLRYIIQLDRRGTNDCVFYSCDNPVFIEYIEKFGFLENWGTFSDISVICPEWEIAGVNLSIGYENEHSISEIVRVSALLDTIRKVQIMLKETDIPSFEYIEEVYFGRKWMSAYGYPSDEYDYDFDMYYIKCSHCHKTYSEYEMFPVKSLNGTTKFVCPDCIANREKIHWCSACGEAYEIKEGDTKSFLCKDCQKGGNVTND
;
A
#
# COMPACT_ATOMS: atom_id res chain seq x y z
N MET A 1 -15.21 21.62 4.87
CA MET A 1 -14.78 20.56 3.93
C MET A 1 -13.70 21.13 3.03
N GLN A 2 -12.53 20.50 2.95
CA GLN A 2 -11.45 20.96 2.08
C GLN A 2 -11.82 20.65 0.63
N VAL A 3 -11.63 21.62 -0.27
CA VAL A 3 -11.96 21.52 -1.69
C VAL A 3 -10.76 21.94 -2.54
N LEU A 4 -10.66 21.45 -3.77
CA LEU A 4 -9.63 21.89 -4.69
C LEU A 4 -9.89 23.32 -5.17
N SER A 5 -8.83 24.12 -5.21
CA SER A 5 -8.83 25.40 -5.92
C SER A 5 -9.01 25.19 -7.43
N LYS A 6 -9.39 26.24 -8.17
CA LYS A 6 -9.44 26.16 -9.63
C LYS A 6 -8.09 25.78 -10.25
N GLY A 7 -6.99 26.27 -9.67
CA GLY A 7 -5.63 25.96 -10.13
C GLY A 7 -5.27 24.50 -9.89
N ASP A 8 -5.61 23.96 -8.72
CA ASP A 8 -5.35 22.56 -8.37
C ASP A 8 -6.17 21.61 -9.24
N TYR A 9 -7.45 21.91 -9.46
CA TYR A 9 -8.27 21.13 -10.38
C TYR A 9 -7.71 21.13 -11.80
N LYS A 10 -7.23 22.29 -12.30
CA LYS A 10 -6.58 22.37 -13.61
C LYS A 10 -5.28 21.53 -13.65
N LEU A 11 -4.48 21.55 -12.58
CA LEU A 11 -3.29 20.71 -12.49
C LEU A 11 -3.68 19.22 -12.52
N PHE A 12 -4.65 18.81 -11.70
CA PHE A 12 -5.14 17.44 -11.63
C PHE A 12 -5.61 16.95 -13.01
N THR A 13 -6.49 17.69 -13.67
CA THR A 13 -7.00 17.32 -15.00
C THR A 13 -5.90 17.27 -16.05
N SER A 14 -4.91 18.17 -15.95
CA SER A 14 -3.75 18.15 -16.86
C SER A 14 -2.89 16.89 -16.69
N ILE A 15 -2.74 16.38 -15.46
CA ILE A 15 -2.03 15.12 -15.18
C ILE A 15 -2.80 13.95 -15.78
N CYS A 16 -4.10 13.85 -15.49
CA CYS A 16 -4.95 12.76 -15.98
C CYS A 16 -5.06 12.70 -17.50
N SER A 17 -5.02 13.85 -18.17
CA SER A 17 -5.15 13.94 -19.65
C SER A 17 -3.88 13.57 -20.41
N LEU A 18 -2.77 13.26 -19.73
CA LEU A 18 -1.52 12.86 -20.38
C LEU A 18 -1.39 11.33 -20.49
N THR A 19 -0.84 10.87 -21.61
CA THR A 19 -0.33 9.50 -21.69
C THR A 19 0.83 9.32 -20.73
N GLN A 20 1.16 8.08 -20.32
CA GLN A 20 2.33 7.78 -19.49
C GLN A 20 3.59 8.48 -20.04
N LYS A 21 3.87 8.35 -21.34
CA LYS A 21 5.02 8.98 -22.01
C LYS A 21 4.99 10.50 -21.92
N GLY A 22 3.82 11.11 -22.10
CA GLY A 22 3.64 12.58 -22.01
C GLY A 22 3.83 13.07 -20.57
N LEU A 23 3.25 12.37 -19.62
CA LEU A 23 3.38 12.67 -18.19
C LEU A 23 4.84 12.59 -17.75
N LYS A 24 5.53 11.48 -18.06
CA LYS A 24 6.94 11.27 -17.77
C LYS A 24 7.83 12.41 -18.29
N LYS A 25 7.65 12.81 -19.56
CA LYS A 25 8.39 13.94 -20.14
C LYS A 25 8.15 15.24 -19.38
N THR A 26 6.91 15.48 -18.97
CA THR A 26 6.53 16.68 -18.19
C THR A 26 7.14 16.66 -16.81
N LEU A 27 7.07 15.52 -16.09
CA LEU A 27 7.64 15.34 -14.76
C LEU A 27 9.16 15.45 -14.78
N ALA A 28 9.85 14.80 -15.72
CA ALA A 28 11.29 14.90 -15.88
C ALA A 28 11.73 16.36 -16.11
N SER A 29 11.03 17.09 -16.99
CA SER A 29 11.32 18.52 -17.23
C SER A 29 11.04 19.41 -16.01
N TYR A 30 10.03 19.08 -15.21
CA TYR A 30 9.74 19.79 -13.98
C TYR A 30 10.83 19.51 -12.93
N LEU A 31 11.17 18.25 -12.69
CA LEU A 31 12.15 17.85 -11.67
C LEU A 31 13.55 18.39 -11.97
N THR A 32 13.99 18.36 -13.23
CA THR A 32 15.31 18.90 -13.65
C THR A 32 15.45 20.40 -13.34
N LYS A 33 14.35 21.15 -13.22
CA LYS A 33 14.40 22.57 -12.84
C LYS A 33 14.49 22.79 -11.32
N HIS A 34 14.12 21.79 -10.53
CA HIS A 34 13.95 21.93 -9.08
C HIS A 34 14.90 21.05 -8.25
N TYR A 35 15.55 20.08 -8.88
CA TYR A 35 16.47 19.15 -8.24
C TYR A 35 17.84 19.22 -8.91
N LYS A 36 18.89 19.02 -8.13
CA LYS A 36 20.28 19.04 -8.62
C LYS A 36 20.62 17.75 -9.36
N THR A 37 20.16 16.63 -8.84
CA THR A 37 20.38 15.27 -9.41
C THR A 37 19.06 14.68 -9.81
N VAL A 38 18.91 14.32 -11.08
CA VAL A 38 17.73 13.65 -11.63
C VAL A 38 18.19 12.55 -12.58
N HIS A 39 17.91 11.32 -12.21
CA HIS A 39 18.07 10.15 -13.06
C HIS A 39 16.76 9.90 -13.80
N SER A 40 16.76 10.00 -15.11
CA SER A 40 15.57 9.76 -15.92
C SER A 40 15.90 8.79 -17.04
N THR A 41 15.41 7.57 -16.94
CA THR A 41 15.57 6.49 -17.91
C THR A 41 14.29 6.30 -18.74
N LYS A 42 14.17 5.22 -19.49
CA LYS A 42 12.89 4.88 -20.16
C LYS A 42 11.83 4.37 -19.16
N ASP A 43 12.23 3.84 -18.00
CA ASP A 43 11.39 3.09 -17.09
C ASP A 43 11.06 3.84 -15.79
N TYR A 44 11.90 4.80 -15.37
CA TYR A 44 11.67 5.57 -14.13
C TYR A 44 12.26 6.97 -14.20
N ILE A 45 11.89 7.79 -13.21
CA ILE A 45 12.55 9.06 -12.84
C ILE A 45 12.87 8.97 -11.35
N PHE A 46 14.12 9.19 -10.99
CA PHE A 46 14.55 9.34 -9.59
C PHE A 46 15.24 10.69 -9.41
N ALA A 47 14.69 11.53 -8.54
CA ALA A 47 15.23 12.85 -8.19
C ALA A 47 15.67 12.84 -6.73
N GLU A 48 16.93 13.21 -6.46
CA GLU A 48 17.52 13.23 -5.12
C GLU A 48 17.18 14.56 -4.41
N GLY A 49 16.46 14.45 -3.30
CA GLY A 49 16.00 15.59 -2.50
C GLY A 49 16.87 15.89 -1.28
N ASP A 50 16.55 17.00 -0.62
CA ASP A 50 17.25 17.44 0.60
C ASP A 50 16.61 16.83 1.88
N ILE A 51 15.37 16.34 1.79
CA ILE A 51 14.66 15.66 2.88
C ILE A 51 14.89 14.14 2.73
N PRO A 52 15.32 13.42 3.78
CA PRO A 52 15.71 12.01 3.70
C PRO A 52 14.51 11.05 3.66
N ILE A 53 13.48 11.39 2.92
CA ILE A 53 12.30 10.57 2.64
C ILE A 53 12.09 10.55 1.13
N ALA A 54 11.78 9.39 0.56
CA ALA A 54 11.38 9.30 -0.84
C ALA A 54 9.86 9.20 -0.96
N LEU A 55 9.28 9.94 -1.91
CA LEU A 55 7.89 9.80 -2.33
C LEU A 55 7.83 9.04 -3.65
N VAL A 56 6.95 8.05 -3.73
CA VAL A 56 6.80 7.16 -4.89
C VAL A 56 5.38 7.25 -5.43
N ALA A 57 5.25 7.26 -6.76
CA ALA A 57 3.99 7.12 -7.49
C ALA A 57 4.27 6.56 -8.87
N HIS A 58 3.32 5.82 -9.46
CA HIS A 58 3.48 5.35 -10.83
C HIS A 58 2.79 6.26 -11.86
N MET A 59 3.25 6.20 -13.10
CA MET A 59 2.80 7.10 -14.17
C MET A 59 1.84 6.45 -15.16
N ASP A 60 1.71 5.15 -15.16
CA ASP A 60 0.77 4.42 -16.00
C ASP A 60 -0.65 4.36 -15.40
N THR A 61 -1.51 3.68 -16.06
CA THR A 61 -2.85 3.30 -15.65
C THR A 61 -3.23 2.07 -16.48
N VAL A 62 -4.18 1.27 -16.05
CA VAL A 62 -4.74 0.15 -16.85
C VAL A 62 -5.39 0.60 -18.17
N TRP A 63 -5.64 1.89 -18.33
CA TRP A 63 -6.35 2.46 -19.50
C TRP A 63 -5.39 2.76 -20.65
N LYS A 64 -5.73 2.31 -21.84
CA LYS A 64 -4.91 2.55 -23.06
C LYS A 64 -4.86 4.02 -23.49
N THR A 65 -5.89 4.77 -23.17
CA THR A 65 -6.02 6.20 -23.53
C THR A 65 -6.40 7.01 -22.31
N PRO A 66 -5.83 8.20 -22.14
CA PRO A 66 -6.25 9.10 -21.07
C PRO A 66 -7.72 9.50 -21.20
N PRO A 67 -8.40 9.79 -20.07
CA PRO A 67 -9.77 10.29 -20.10
C PRO A 67 -9.85 11.66 -20.79
N LYS A 68 -10.93 11.89 -21.56
CA LYS A 68 -11.21 13.16 -22.23
C LYS A 68 -11.99 14.10 -21.34
N ASP A 69 -12.98 13.53 -20.65
CA ASP A 69 -13.91 14.29 -19.82
C ASP A 69 -13.67 13.97 -18.35
N ILE A 70 -13.28 14.98 -17.59
CA ILE A 70 -13.02 14.86 -16.13
C ILE A 70 -13.89 15.86 -15.42
N PHE A 71 -14.65 15.41 -14.45
CA PHE A 71 -15.63 16.19 -13.71
C PHE A 71 -15.27 16.30 -12.25
N TYR A 72 -15.59 17.44 -11.65
CA TYR A 72 -15.49 17.66 -10.22
C TYR A 72 -16.89 18.00 -9.67
N ASP A 73 -17.51 17.01 -9.04
CA ASP A 73 -18.72 17.22 -8.25
C ASP A 73 -18.34 17.88 -6.91
N ARG A 74 -18.60 19.18 -6.81
CA ARG A 74 -18.23 19.98 -5.63
C ARG A 74 -19.12 19.71 -4.42
N GLU A 75 -20.34 19.23 -4.61
CA GLU A 75 -21.27 18.91 -3.52
C GLU A 75 -20.83 17.62 -2.83
N LYS A 76 -20.52 16.60 -3.61
CA LYS A 76 -19.99 15.31 -3.13
C LYS A 76 -18.49 15.35 -2.84
N ASN A 77 -17.82 16.38 -3.34
CA ASN A 77 -16.35 16.57 -3.24
C ASN A 77 -15.56 15.41 -3.84
N VAL A 78 -15.98 14.96 -5.02
CA VAL A 78 -15.35 13.86 -5.76
C VAL A 78 -14.99 14.27 -7.18
N ILE A 79 -13.86 13.76 -7.67
CA ILE A 79 -13.47 13.84 -9.08
C ILE A 79 -13.73 12.47 -9.69
N TRP A 80 -14.17 12.45 -10.94
CA TRP A 80 -14.47 11.25 -11.69
C TRP A 80 -14.41 11.49 -13.20
N SER A 81 -14.33 10.40 -13.96
CA SER A 81 -14.47 10.41 -15.43
C SER A 81 -15.38 9.26 -15.85
N PRO A 82 -16.26 9.46 -16.83
CA PRO A 82 -17.04 8.36 -17.41
C PRO A 82 -16.17 7.31 -18.12
N GLU A 83 -14.91 7.65 -18.35
CA GLU A 83 -13.92 6.80 -19.02
C GLU A 83 -12.98 6.10 -18.01
N GLY A 84 -13.09 6.39 -16.67
CA GLY A 84 -12.16 5.95 -15.65
C GLY A 84 -10.81 6.66 -15.68
N GLY A 85 -9.81 6.13 -14.98
CA GLY A 85 -8.41 6.53 -15.11
C GLY A 85 -8.04 7.90 -14.54
N CYS A 86 -8.74 8.35 -13.49
CA CYS A 86 -8.42 9.60 -12.79
C CYS A 86 -7.70 9.38 -11.46
N GLY A 87 -7.83 8.19 -10.85
CA GLY A 87 -7.33 7.89 -9.50
C GLY A 87 -5.96 7.25 -9.54
N ASP A 88 -5.92 6.01 -9.87
CA ASP A 88 -4.80 5.10 -9.84
C ASP A 88 -3.83 5.29 -11.03
N ASP A 89 -2.58 5.77 -10.87
CA ASP A 89 -2.08 6.53 -9.70
C ASP A 89 -1.88 8.01 -10.04
N ARG A 90 -2.79 8.58 -10.82
CA ARG A 90 -2.78 10.02 -11.16
C ARG A 90 -2.93 10.90 -9.92
N ALA A 91 -3.61 10.35 -8.89
CA ALA A 91 -3.80 11.02 -7.61
C ALA A 91 -2.48 11.13 -6.83
N GLY A 92 -1.66 10.08 -6.79
CA GLY A 92 -0.34 10.11 -6.16
C GLY A 92 0.63 11.05 -6.88
N VAL A 93 0.65 11.01 -8.21
CA VAL A 93 1.43 11.99 -9.00
C VAL A 93 1.02 13.42 -8.66
N PHE A 94 -0.29 13.70 -8.60
CA PHE A 94 -0.79 15.02 -8.21
C PHE A 94 -0.37 15.38 -6.79
N ALA A 95 -0.48 14.46 -5.84
CA ALA A 95 -0.12 14.68 -4.45
C ALA A 95 1.36 15.05 -4.31
N ILE A 96 2.25 14.30 -4.97
CA ILE A 96 3.69 14.61 -4.98
C ILE A 96 3.92 16.01 -5.52
N LEU A 97 3.34 16.36 -6.67
CA LEU A 97 3.51 17.71 -7.24
C LEU A 97 2.98 18.82 -6.30
N LYS A 98 1.89 18.58 -5.58
CA LYS A 98 1.36 19.52 -4.58
C LYS A 98 2.31 19.70 -3.40
N ILE A 99 2.93 18.61 -2.93
CA ILE A 99 3.95 18.65 -1.89
C ILE A 99 5.15 19.46 -2.36
N LEU A 100 5.64 19.23 -3.58
CA LEU A 100 6.77 19.98 -4.15
C LEU A 100 6.45 21.48 -4.34
N GLN A 101 5.21 21.82 -4.70
CA GLN A 101 4.75 23.22 -4.81
C GLN A 101 4.77 23.97 -3.46
N SER A 102 4.69 23.26 -2.34
CA SER A 102 4.83 23.89 -1.01
C SER A 102 6.26 24.26 -0.64
N GLY A 103 7.24 23.96 -1.50
CA GLY A 103 8.66 24.25 -1.28
C GLY A 103 9.44 23.08 -0.65
N LEU A 104 8.78 22.00 -0.23
CA LEU A 104 9.44 20.81 0.28
C LEU A 104 10.18 20.07 -0.84
N ARG A 105 11.29 19.45 -0.51
CA ARG A 105 12.16 18.73 -1.49
C ARG A 105 12.53 17.34 -0.95
N PRO A 106 11.55 16.43 -0.75
CA PRO A 106 11.85 15.03 -0.55
C PRO A 106 12.47 14.45 -1.83
N SER A 107 13.09 13.29 -1.72
CA SER A 107 13.42 12.50 -2.92
C SER A 107 12.11 12.04 -3.60
N VAL A 108 12.15 11.90 -4.92
CA VAL A 108 10.95 11.54 -5.69
C VAL A 108 11.28 10.43 -6.67
N ILE A 109 10.44 9.39 -6.68
CA ILE A 109 10.51 8.29 -7.63
C ILE A 109 9.19 8.23 -8.39
N PHE A 110 9.26 8.32 -9.71
CA PHE A 110 8.13 8.04 -10.59
C PHE A 110 8.48 6.84 -11.46
N THR A 111 7.65 5.82 -11.41
CA THR A 111 7.83 4.55 -12.14
C THR A 111 6.93 4.47 -13.36
N THR A 112 7.24 3.56 -14.28
CA THR A 112 6.37 3.20 -15.41
C THR A 112 5.94 1.75 -15.26
N ASP A 113 4.79 1.45 -15.87
CA ASP A 113 4.31 0.08 -16.06
C ASP A 113 4.22 -0.72 -14.73
N GLU A 114 3.74 -0.05 -13.67
CA GLU A 114 3.41 -0.68 -12.38
C GLU A 114 2.31 -1.72 -12.57
N GLU A 115 1.26 -1.35 -13.29
CA GLU A 115 0.09 -2.16 -13.63
C GLU A 115 0.43 -3.40 -14.48
N SER A 116 1.64 -3.48 -14.96
CA SER A 116 2.18 -4.60 -15.72
C SER A 116 3.24 -5.39 -14.94
N GLY A 117 3.22 -5.30 -13.60
CA GLY A 117 4.13 -5.99 -12.69
C GLY A 117 5.35 -5.19 -12.26
N ALA A 118 5.17 -3.90 -11.94
CA ALA A 118 6.18 -2.97 -11.43
C ALA A 118 7.50 -2.96 -12.25
N ILE A 119 7.38 -2.91 -13.57
CA ILE A 119 8.53 -2.93 -14.47
C ILE A 119 9.50 -1.79 -14.17
N GLY A 120 8.95 -0.58 -13.93
CA GLY A 120 9.75 0.60 -13.59
C GLY A 120 10.53 0.46 -12.30
N ALA A 121 9.90 -0.02 -11.24
CA ALA A 121 10.54 -0.29 -9.95
C ALA A 121 11.62 -1.37 -10.07
N THR A 122 11.35 -2.47 -10.80
CA THR A 122 12.32 -3.54 -11.07
C THR A 122 13.54 -3.01 -11.81
N GLN A 123 13.37 -2.15 -12.81
CA GLN A 123 14.51 -1.55 -13.52
C GLN A 123 15.27 -0.56 -12.64
N LEU A 124 14.59 0.20 -11.79
CA LEU A 124 15.22 1.10 -10.83
C LEU A 124 16.21 0.35 -9.94
N VAL A 125 15.77 -0.70 -9.26
CA VAL A 125 16.64 -1.46 -8.33
C VAL A 125 17.71 -2.25 -9.04
N LYS A 126 17.47 -2.68 -10.28
CA LYS A 126 18.48 -3.35 -11.13
C LYS A 126 19.61 -2.38 -11.53
N GLU A 127 19.28 -1.14 -11.88
CA GLU A 127 20.26 -0.12 -12.28
C GLU A 127 20.90 0.57 -11.07
N ILE A 128 20.16 0.70 -9.96
CA ILE A 128 20.56 1.29 -8.69
C ILE A 128 20.30 0.27 -7.57
N PRO A 129 21.13 -0.78 -7.45
CA PRO A 129 20.89 -1.89 -6.51
C PRO A 129 21.07 -1.49 -5.03
N LYS A 130 21.60 -0.32 -4.78
CA LYS A 130 21.71 0.27 -3.44
C LYS A 130 21.31 1.72 -3.50
N CYS A 131 20.49 2.15 -2.58
CA CYS A 131 20.10 3.56 -2.50
C CYS A 131 21.35 4.47 -2.45
N PRO A 132 21.48 5.44 -3.38
CA PRO A 132 22.69 6.26 -3.48
C PRO A 132 22.75 7.39 -2.43
N ILE A 133 21.68 7.60 -1.69
CA ILE A 133 21.51 8.65 -0.68
C ILE A 133 21.00 8.06 0.64
N ASP A 134 21.18 8.80 1.74
CA ASP A 134 20.72 8.38 3.07
C ASP A 134 19.21 8.63 3.21
N LEU A 135 18.38 7.69 2.75
CA LEU A 135 16.94 7.71 2.99
C LEU A 135 16.61 7.04 4.32
N ARG A 136 15.66 7.63 5.03
CA ARG A 136 15.17 7.15 6.32
C ARG A 136 14.00 6.18 6.18
N TYR A 137 13.11 6.44 5.23
CA TYR A 137 12.01 5.58 4.82
C TYR A 137 11.41 6.04 3.49
N ILE A 138 10.53 5.23 2.92
CA ILE A 138 9.89 5.47 1.63
C ILE A 138 8.37 5.53 1.81
N ILE A 139 7.72 6.51 1.17
CA ILE A 139 6.26 6.63 1.13
C ILE A 139 5.79 6.51 -0.31
N GLN A 140 5.01 5.50 -0.62
CA GLN A 140 4.24 5.43 -1.86
C GLN A 140 2.86 6.04 -1.64
N LEU A 141 2.34 6.76 -2.64
CA LEU A 141 1.04 7.43 -2.58
C LEU A 141 0.11 6.81 -3.60
N ASP A 142 -0.18 5.53 -3.45
CA ASP A 142 -0.84 4.67 -4.42
C ASP A 142 -1.69 3.60 -3.72
N ARG A 143 -2.48 4.02 -2.72
CA ARG A 143 -3.42 3.12 -2.07
C ARG A 143 -4.82 3.70 -2.15
N ARG A 144 -5.80 2.85 -2.50
CA ARG A 144 -7.22 3.20 -2.44
C ARG A 144 -7.66 3.54 -1.02
N GLY A 145 -8.83 4.19 -0.91
CA GLY A 145 -9.44 4.49 0.37
C GLY A 145 -8.98 5.83 0.95
N THR A 146 -9.14 6.02 2.25
CA THR A 146 -9.01 7.33 2.87
C THR A 146 -7.90 7.45 3.89
N ASN A 147 -7.61 6.39 4.63
CA ASN A 147 -6.65 6.40 5.73
C ASN A 147 -5.92 5.06 5.94
N ASP A 148 -5.98 4.16 4.97
CA ASP A 148 -5.24 2.91 5.05
C ASP A 148 -3.75 3.13 4.81
N CYS A 149 -2.91 2.31 5.43
CA CYS A 149 -1.51 2.16 5.12
C CYS A 149 -1.15 0.69 4.96
N VAL A 150 -0.27 0.38 4.00
CA VAL A 150 0.15 -0.98 3.70
C VAL A 150 1.67 -1.04 3.69
N PHE A 151 2.23 -2.00 4.42
CA PHE A 151 3.68 -2.20 4.54
C PHE A 151 4.18 -3.38 3.71
N TYR A 152 3.26 -4.12 3.09
CA TYR A 152 3.52 -5.36 2.34
C TYR A 152 4.28 -6.39 3.20
N SER A 153 5.46 -6.84 2.75
CA SER A 153 6.27 -7.80 3.51
C SER A 153 7.26 -7.14 4.49
N CYS A 154 7.09 -5.87 4.82
CA CYS A 154 7.92 -5.16 5.81
C CYS A 154 7.26 -5.25 7.19
N ASP A 155 7.78 -6.13 8.06
CA ASP A 155 7.32 -6.33 9.45
C ASP A 155 8.21 -5.56 10.44
N ASN A 156 8.21 -4.23 10.33
CA ASN A 156 8.91 -3.35 11.27
C ASN A 156 7.88 -2.66 12.20
N PRO A 157 7.67 -3.18 13.44
CA PRO A 157 6.61 -2.69 14.32
C PRO A 157 6.82 -1.24 14.76
N VAL A 158 8.08 -0.78 14.83
CA VAL A 158 8.39 0.60 15.20
C VAL A 158 8.00 1.55 14.06
N PHE A 159 8.18 1.13 12.81
CA PHE A 159 7.76 1.89 11.65
C PHE A 159 6.24 1.92 11.51
N ILE A 160 5.58 0.79 11.72
CA ILE A 160 4.11 0.68 11.72
C ILE A 160 3.52 1.67 12.75
N GLU A 161 3.96 1.59 14.01
CA GLU A 161 3.51 2.50 15.06
C GLU A 161 3.79 3.99 14.72
N TYR A 162 4.94 4.26 14.09
CA TYR A 162 5.27 5.62 13.69
C TYR A 162 4.29 6.17 12.64
N ILE A 163 3.93 5.40 11.63
CA ILE A 163 2.97 5.79 10.59
C ILE A 163 1.56 5.96 11.16
N GLU A 164 1.14 5.07 12.07
CA GLU A 164 -0.17 5.14 12.71
C GLU A 164 -0.37 6.43 13.53
N LYS A 165 0.69 7.03 14.08
CA LYS A 165 0.65 8.34 14.78
C LYS A 165 0.10 9.47 13.91
N PHE A 166 0.19 9.34 12.58
CA PHE A 166 -0.38 10.30 11.62
C PHE A 166 -1.83 10.01 11.26
N GLY A 167 -2.45 8.99 11.93
CA GLY A 167 -3.86 8.63 11.74
C GLY A 167 -4.11 7.81 10.49
N PHE A 168 -3.14 7.03 10.07
CA PHE A 168 -3.33 5.93 9.15
C PHE A 168 -3.60 4.63 9.93
N LEU A 169 -4.26 3.68 9.30
CA LEU A 169 -4.57 2.38 9.87
C LEU A 169 -3.99 1.30 8.99
N GLU A 170 -3.25 0.39 9.61
CA GLU A 170 -2.67 -0.74 8.89
C GLU A 170 -3.76 -1.57 8.20
N ASN A 171 -3.51 -1.90 6.96
CA ASN A 171 -4.34 -2.76 6.15
C ASN A 171 -3.47 -3.67 5.29
N TRP A 172 -4.08 -4.66 4.68
CA TRP A 172 -3.39 -5.62 3.85
C TRP A 172 -3.37 -5.21 2.38
N GLY A 173 -2.30 -5.57 1.66
CA GLY A 173 -2.15 -5.37 0.22
C GLY A 173 -1.22 -6.42 -0.39
N THR A 174 -1.40 -6.70 -1.68
CA THR A 174 -0.68 -7.75 -2.38
C THR A 174 0.67 -7.31 -2.92
N PHE A 175 0.69 -6.19 -3.64
CA PHE A 175 1.85 -5.77 -4.42
C PHE A 175 1.79 -4.29 -4.75
N SER A 176 2.94 -3.64 -4.90
CA SER A 176 3.12 -2.30 -5.47
C SER A 176 4.61 -2.03 -5.69
N ASP A 177 5.01 -0.88 -6.23
CA ASP A 177 6.42 -0.53 -6.50
C ASP A 177 7.33 -0.68 -5.28
N ILE A 178 6.88 -0.27 -4.08
CA ILE A 178 7.68 -0.41 -2.86
C ILE A 178 7.86 -1.86 -2.40
N SER A 179 7.03 -2.79 -2.87
CA SER A 179 7.26 -4.22 -2.65
C SER A 179 8.55 -4.71 -3.32
N VAL A 180 9.00 -3.98 -4.36
CA VAL A 180 10.24 -4.25 -5.10
C VAL A 180 11.38 -3.38 -4.56
N ILE A 181 11.13 -2.08 -4.34
CA ILE A 181 12.18 -1.12 -3.99
C ILE A 181 12.70 -1.33 -2.56
N CYS A 182 11.79 -1.50 -1.60
CA CYS A 182 12.15 -1.50 -0.18
C CYS A 182 13.04 -2.67 0.24
N PRO A 183 12.76 -3.93 -0.15
CA PRO A 183 13.65 -5.05 0.19
C PRO A 183 15.04 -4.91 -0.44
N GLU A 184 15.13 -4.46 -1.69
CA GLU A 184 16.43 -4.31 -2.39
C GLU A 184 17.30 -3.18 -1.81
N TRP A 185 16.66 -2.11 -1.32
CA TRP A 185 17.36 -1.00 -0.70
C TRP A 185 17.51 -1.14 0.82
N GLU A 186 16.94 -2.18 1.41
CA GLU A 186 16.92 -2.44 2.87
C GLU A 186 16.31 -1.28 3.69
N ILE A 187 15.37 -0.53 3.08
CA ILE A 187 14.72 0.64 3.67
C ILE A 187 13.24 0.36 3.82
N ALA A 188 12.68 0.59 5.03
CA ALA A 188 11.24 0.44 5.25
C ALA A 188 10.41 1.37 4.38
N GLY A 189 9.26 0.89 3.92
CA GLY A 189 8.34 1.68 3.11
C GLY A 189 6.90 1.42 3.45
N VAL A 190 6.06 2.40 3.13
CA VAL A 190 4.61 2.34 3.33
C VAL A 190 3.88 2.89 2.12
N ASN A 191 2.79 2.25 1.72
CA ASN A 191 1.86 2.76 0.72
C ASN A 191 0.63 3.34 1.43
N LEU A 192 0.36 4.62 1.21
CA LEU A 192 -0.68 5.39 1.89
C LEU A 192 -1.89 5.62 0.97
N SER A 193 -3.09 5.52 1.54
CA SER A 193 -4.33 5.88 0.84
C SER A 193 -4.29 7.30 0.33
N ILE A 194 -4.65 7.47 -0.96
CA ILE A 194 -4.63 8.76 -1.65
C ILE A 194 -6.01 9.20 -2.13
N GLY A 195 -7.06 8.52 -1.67
CA GLY A 195 -8.44 8.96 -1.84
C GLY A 195 -9.16 8.42 -3.08
N TYR A 196 -8.56 7.58 -3.91
CA TYR A 196 -9.31 6.95 -4.98
C TYR A 196 -10.06 5.71 -4.49
N GLU A 197 -11.11 5.34 -5.17
CA GLU A 197 -11.95 4.17 -4.93
C GLU A 197 -12.40 3.59 -6.26
N ASN A 198 -12.70 2.29 -6.29
CA ASN A 198 -13.15 1.54 -7.47
C ASN A 198 -12.13 1.59 -8.62
N GLU A 199 -10.86 1.51 -8.29
CA GLU A 199 -9.74 1.46 -9.24
C GLU A 199 -10.00 0.43 -10.35
N HIS A 200 -9.38 0.60 -11.50
CA HIS A 200 -9.49 -0.28 -12.67
C HIS A 200 -10.91 -0.40 -13.25
N SER A 201 -11.82 0.51 -12.87
CA SER A 201 -13.19 0.51 -13.37
C SER A 201 -13.64 1.90 -13.85
N ILE A 202 -14.70 1.93 -14.68
CA ILE A 202 -15.32 3.19 -15.13
C ILE A 202 -16.06 3.93 -14.00
N SER A 203 -16.23 3.31 -12.84
CA SER A 203 -16.80 3.92 -11.64
C SER A 203 -15.73 4.45 -10.67
N GLU A 204 -14.49 4.51 -11.11
CA GLU A 204 -13.40 5.09 -10.34
C GLU A 204 -13.68 6.55 -9.99
N ILE A 205 -13.47 6.88 -8.72
CA ILE A 205 -13.61 8.24 -8.19
C ILE A 205 -12.40 8.61 -7.34
N VAL A 206 -12.17 9.90 -7.17
CA VAL A 206 -11.19 10.43 -6.19
C VAL A 206 -11.91 11.31 -5.19
N ARG A 207 -11.86 10.94 -3.90
CA ARG A 207 -12.36 11.74 -2.79
C ARG A 207 -11.37 12.85 -2.45
N VAL A 208 -11.71 14.05 -2.84
CA VAL A 208 -10.83 15.22 -2.70
C VAL A 208 -10.45 15.50 -1.24
N SER A 209 -11.35 15.25 -0.29
CA SER A 209 -11.05 15.44 1.14
C SER A 209 -9.96 14.47 1.63
N ALA A 210 -10.01 13.20 1.22
CA ALA A 210 -9.01 12.20 1.56
C ALA A 210 -7.66 12.52 0.90
N LEU A 211 -7.66 12.82 -0.39
CA LEU A 211 -6.48 13.26 -1.15
C LEU A 211 -5.76 14.42 -0.44
N LEU A 212 -6.50 15.48 -0.08
CA LEU A 212 -5.92 16.66 0.58
C LEU A 212 -5.47 16.37 2.03
N ASP A 213 -6.16 15.48 2.74
CA ASP A 213 -5.75 15.07 4.09
C ASP A 213 -4.44 14.28 4.05
N THR A 214 -4.29 13.32 3.14
CA THR A 214 -3.03 12.58 2.96
C THR A 214 -1.89 13.52 2.56
N ILE A 215 -2.10 14.44 1.61
CA ILE A 215 -1.09 15.45 1.27
C ILE A 215 -0.65 16.22 2.51
N ARG A 216 -1.59 16.68 3.35
CA ARG A 216 -1.31 17.42 4.58
C ARG A 216 -0.53 16.56 5.59
N LYS A 217 -0.90 15.31 5.81
CA LYS A 217 -0.23 14.38 6.70
C LYS A 217 1.22 14.14 6.26
N VAL A 218 1.43 13.86 4.97
CA VAL A 218 2.78 13.68 4.42
C VAL A 218 3.60 14.95 4.53
N GLN A 219 3.02 16.13 4.31
CA GLN A 219 3.73 17.41 4.55
C GLN A 219 4.13 17.61 6.02
N ILE A 220 3.39 17.06 6.98
CA ILE A 220 3.77 17.08 8.40
C ILE A 220 4.98 16.17 8.61
N MET A 221 4.95 14.93 8.11
CA MET A 221 6.07 13.98 8.17
C MET A 221 7.36 14.59 7.59
N LEU A 222 7.25 15.21 6.42
CA LEU A 222 8.39 15.83 5.73
C LEU A 222 8.98 17.07 6.45
N LYS A 223 8.27 17.64 7.41
CA LYS A 223 8.70 18.81 8.19
C LYS A 223 9.23 18.46 9.58
N GLU A 224 9.26 17.21 9.95
CA GLU A 224 9.86 16.78 11.20
C GLU A 224 11.36 17.14 11.22
N THR A 225 11.83 17.62 12.35
CA THR A 225 13.23 18.04 12.51
C THR A 225 14.16 16.86 12.78
N ASP A 226 13.63 15.79 13.32
CA ASP A 226 14.36 14.56 13.67
C ASP A 226 13.64 13.35 13.05
N ILE A 227 13.85 13.17 11.75
CA ILE A 227 13.22 12.10 10.98
C ILE A 227 13.90 10.76 11.35
N PRO A 228 13.17 9.79 11.95
CA PRO A 228 13.75 8.51 12.30
C PRO A 228 14.07 7.66 11.07
N SER A 229 15.04 6.76 11.20
CA SER A 229 15.40 5.79 10.16
C SER A 229 14.78 4.45 10.48
N PHE A 230 14.22 3.79 9.46
CA PHE A 230 13.63 2.47 9.59
C PHE A 230 14.18 1.52 8.54
N GLU A 231 14.68 0.39 9.02
CA GLU A 231 15.16 -0.70 8.17
C GLU A 231 13.99 -1.52 7.65
N TYR A 232 14.13 -2.07 6.44
CA TYR A 232 13.25 -3.10 5.95
C TYR A 232 13.48 -4.38 6.76
N ILE A 233 12.47 -4.83 7.47
CA ILE A 233 12.48 -6.10 8.20
C ILE A 233 11.54 -7.03 7.45
N GLU A 234 12.08 -8.06 6.81
CA GLU A 234 11.25 -9.00 6.05
C GLU A 234 10.35 -9.79 7.00
N GLU A 235 9.07 -9.83 6.69
CA GLU A 235 8.10 -10.66 7.40
C GLU A 235 8.50 -12.14 7.25
N VAL A 236 8.90 -12.75 8.35
CA VAL A 236 9.31 -14.16 8.36
C VAL A 236 8.07 -15.04 8.46
N TYR A 237 7.44 -15.34 7.36
CA TYR A 237 6.51 -16.46 7.32
C TYR A 237 7.26 -17.76 7.60
N PHE A 238 6.99 -18.42 8.68
CA PHE A 238 7.61 -19.68 9.10
C PHE A 238 7.51 -20.82 8.05
N GLY A 239 6.81 -20.59 6.94
CA GLY A 239 6.71 -21.50 5.81
C GLY A 239 7.81 -21.39 4.74
N ARG A 240 8.43 -20.22 4.53
CA ARG A 240 9.41 -20.02 3.44
C ARG A 240 10.76 -20.69 3.65
N LYS A 241 11.24 -20.79 4.88
CA LYS A 241 12.54 -21.40 5.18
C LYS A 241 12.58 -22.92 5.02
N TRP A 242 11.42 -23.57 4.94
CA TRP A 242 11.33 -25.04 4.78
C TRP A 242 11.41 -25.48 3.31
N MET A 243 11.00 -24.64 2.36
CA MET A 243 11.03 -25.00 0.93
C MET A 243 12.42 -24.88 0.31
N SER A 244 13.27 -23.97 0.77
CA SER A 244 14.66 -23.87 0.26
C SER A 244 15.60 -24.96 0.77
N ALA A 245 15.21 -25.68 1.84
CA ALA A 245 16.02 -26.77 2.40
C ALA A 245 15.82 -28.13 1.70
N TYR A 246 14.80 -28.28 0.87
CA TYR A 246 14.53 -29.47 0.08
C TYR A 246 14.62 -29.10 -1.42
N GLY A 247 15.86 -29.08 -1.93
CA GLY A 247 16.22 -28.76 -3.30
C GLY A 247 15.25 -29.26 -4.37
N TYR A 248 14.41 -28.36 -4.87
CA TYR A 248 13.79 -28.51 -6.18
C TYR A 248 14.54 -27.67 -7.20
N PRO A 249 14.81 -28.22 -8.40
CA PRO A 249 15.58 -27.54 -9.41
C PRO A 249 14.83 -26.31 -9.92
N SER A 250 15.51 -25.19 -9.92
CA SER A 250 15.14 -24.03 -10.71
C SER A 250 15.42 -24.32 -12.17
N ASP A 251 14.41 -24.61 -12.96
CA ASP A 251 14.44 -24.40 -14.42
C ASP A 251 13.01 -24.62 -14.96
N GLU A 252 12.41 -23.56 -15.36
CA GLU A 252 11.51 -23.25 -16.45
C GLU A 252 10.44 -22.25 -16.04
N TYR A 253 10.41 -21.15 -16.77
CA TYR A 253 9.47 -20.04 -16.65
C TYR A 253 8.06 -20.50 -16.99
N ASP A 254 7.16 -20.49 -16.00
CA ASP A 254 5.74 -20.40 -16.24
C ASP A 254 5.17 -19.27 -15.39
N TYR A 255 4.55 -18.29 -16.05
CA TYR A 255 3.79 -17.22 -15.44
C TYR A 255 2.48 -17.78 -14.89
N ASP A 256 2.56 -18.51 -13.78
CA ASP A 256 1.39 -18.78 -12.97
C ASP A 256 1.47 -17.93 -11.71
N PHE A 257 0.41 -17.17 -11.48
CA PHE A 257 0.12 -16.50 -10.22
C PHE A 257 0.48 -17.48 -9.09
N ASP A 258 1.51 -17.18 -8.30
CA ASP A 258 1.85 -17.96 -7.11
C ASP A 258 0.69 -17.92 -6.12
N MET A 259 -0.28 -18.79 -6.31
CA MET A 259 -1.28 -19.08 -5.30
C MET A 259 -0.55 -19.74 -4.13
N TYR A 260 -0.34 -18.98 -3.06
CA TYR A 260 0.23 -19.52 -1.84
C TYR A 260 -0.74 -20.54 -1.24
N TYR A 261 -0.25 -21.76 -1.11
CA TYR A 261 -0.99 -22.84 -0.48
C TYR A 261 -0.49 -23.03 0.95
N ILE A 262 -1.36 -22.86 1.93
CA ILE A 262 -1.06 -23.09 3.34
C ILE A 262 -1.82 -24.29 3.88
N LYS A 263 -1.25 -24.94 4.88
CA LYS A 263 -1.90 -26.08 5.52
C LYS A 263 -2.86 -25.62 6.59
N CYS A 264 -4.08 -26.13 6.54
CA CYS A 264 -5.02 -25.95 7.63
C CYS A 264 -4.49 -26.50 8.95
N SER A 265 -4.48 -25.69 9.99
CA SER A 265 -3.98 -26.07 11.33
C SER A 265 -4.77 -27.22 11.97
N HIS A 266 -6.00 -27.49 11.50
CA HIS A 266 -6.88 -28.51 12.04
C HIS A 266 -6.85 -29.81 11.23
N CYS A 267 -7.08 -29.76 9.91
CA CYS A 267 -7.17 -30.97 9.08
C CYS A 267 -5.89 -31.28 8.30
N HIS A 268 -4.89 -30.38 8.32
CA HIS A 268 -3.61 -30.47 7.63
C HIS A 268 -3.70 -30.58 6.09
N LYS A 269 -4.89 -30.42 5.52
CA LYS A 269 -5.05 -30.28 4.06
C LYS A 269 -4.54 -28.92 3.61
N THR A 270 -4.07 -28.86 2.39
CA THR A 270 -3.54 -27.67 1.77
C THR A 270 -4.64 -26.91 1.02
N TYR A 271 -4.74 -25.60 1.22
CA TYR A 271 -5.69 -24.70 0.60
C TYR A 271 -4.98 -23.46 0.11
N SER A 272 -5.58 -22.73 -0.82
CA SER A 272 -5.12 -21.38 -1.16
C SER A 272 -5.20 -20.48 0.10
N GLU A 273 -4.21 -19.62 0.28
CA GLU A 273 -4.18 -18.63 1.36
C GLU A 273 -5.48 -17.81 1.44
N TYR A 274 -6.06 -17.46 0.28
CA TYR A 274 -7.32 -16.70 0.19
C TYR A 274 -8.55 -17.45 0.69
N GLU A 275 -8.48 -18.77 0.83
CA GLU A 275 -9.56 -19.59 1.35
C GLU A 275 -9.46 -19.81 2.87
N MET A 276 -8.39 -19.32 3.49
CA MET A 276 -8.09 -19.60 4.89
C MET A 276 -8.57 -18.49 5.81
N PHE A 277 -9.07 -18.88 6.96
CA PHE A 277 -9.57 -17.97 7.98
C PHE A 277 -8.60 -17.88 9.15
N PRO A 278 -8.23 -16.67 9.59
CA PRO A 278 -7.47 -16.50 10.81
C PRO A 278 -8.32 -16.86 12.04
N VAL A 279 -7.77 -17.67 12.93
CA VAL A 279 -8.44 -18.13 14.15
C VAL A 279 -7.50 -17.94 15.33
N LYS A 280 -7.94 -17.26 16.39
CA LYS A 280 -7.17 -17.14 17.63
C LYS A 280 -7.18 -18.47 18.39
N SER A 281 -6.02 -19.03 18.61
CA SER A 281 -5.86 -20.28 19.33
C SER A 281 -5.99 -20.10 20.85
N LEU A 282 -6.12 -21.19 21.57
CA LEU A 282 -6.23 -21.19 23.04
C LEU A 282 -5.03 -20.56 23.75
N ASN A 283 -3.85 -20.53 23.14
CA ASN A 283 -2.63 -19.91 23.68
C ASN A 283 -2.43 -18.45 23.23
N GLY A 284 -3.34 -17.90 22.41
CA GLY A 284 -3.31 -16.52 21.95
C GLY A 284 -2.59 -16.29 20.61
N THR A 285 -2.04 -17.34 19.98
CA THR A 285 -1.45 -17.22 18.64
C THR A 285 -2.54 -17.31 17.56
N THR A 286 -2.32 -16.67 16.43
CA THR A 286 -3.20 -16.80 15.25
C THR A 286 -2.82 -18.06 14.47
N LYS A 287 -3.83 -18.84 14.07
CA LYS A 287 -3.72 -20.00 13.21
C LYS A 287 -4.62 -19.83 12.00
N PHE A 288 -4.29 -20.47 10.90
CA PHE A 288 -5.12 -20.44 9.70
C PHE A 288 -5.90 -21.75 9.53
N VAL A 289 -7.19 -21.64 9.29
CA VAL A 289 -8.13 -22.76 9.26
C VAL A 289 -8.96 -22.70 7.97
N CYS A 290 -9.11 -23.83 7.28
CA CYS A 290 -9.85 -23.91 6.03
C CYS A 290 -11.38 -23.75 6.24
N PRO A 291 -12.16 -23.47 5.16
CA PRO A 291 -13.63 -23.31 5.24
C PRO A 291 -14.35 -24.46 5.91
N ASP A 292 -13.94 -25.70 5.62
CA ASP A 292 -14.57 -26.89 6.21
C ASP A 292 -14.35 -26.97 7.73
N CYS A 293 -13.15 -26.62 8.18
CA CYS A 293 -12.80 -26.66 9.58
C CYS A 293 -13.36 -25.47 10.38
N ILE A 294 -13.45 -24.28 9.78
CA ILE A 294 -14.06 -23.12 10.46
C ILE A 294 -15.57 -23.28 10.62
N ALA A 295 -16.20 -24.03 9.73
CA ALA A 295 -17.61 -24.37 9.84
C ALA A 295 -17.91 -25.36 10.99
N ASN A 296 -16.87 -26.05 11.51
CA ASN A 296 -17.01 -26.99 12.63
C ASN A 296 -17.10 -26.24 13.97
N ARG A 297 -18.31 -25.95 14.40
CA ARG A 297 -18.62 -25.20 15.62
C ARG A 297 -18.27 -25.92 16.93
N GLU A 298 -17.85 -27.16 16.88
CA GLU A 298 -17.40 -27.90 18.07
C GLU A 298 -16.03 -27.44 18.56
N LYS A 299 -15.21 -26.85 17.70
CA LYS A 299 -13.84 -26.42 17.98
C LYS A 299 -13.60 -24.93 17.81
N ILE A 300 -14.42 -24.24 17.02
CA ILE A 300 -14.22 -22.82 16.70
C ILE A 300 -15.55 -22.08 16.89
N HIS A 301 -15.48 -20.99 17.66
CA HIS A 301 -16.59 -20.07 17.85
C HIS A 301 -16.23 -18.66 17.32
N TRP A 302 -17.25 -17.87 17.06
CA TRP A 302 -17.10 -16.45 16.71
C TRP A 302 -17.39 -15.60 17.94
N CYS A 303 -16.49 -14.68 18.27
CA CYS A 303 -16.64 -13.77 19.40
C CYS A 303 -17.79 -12.79 19.13
N SER A 304 -18.76 -12.74 20.02
CA SER A 304 -19.90 -11.84 19.91
C SER A 304 -19.54 -10.35 20.11
N ALA A 305 -18.37 -10.06 20.70
CA ALA A 305 -17.93 -8.68 20.93
C ALA A 305 -17.02 -8.14 19.82
N CYS A 306 -16.04 -8.90 19.32
CA CYS A 306 -15.11 -8.43 18.30
C CYS A 306 -15.31 -9.07 16.92
N GLY A 307 -16.17 -10.08 16.79
CA GLY A 307 -16.41 -10.76 15.52
C GLY A 307 -15.32 -11.74 15.07
N GLU A 308 -14.21 -11.87 15.82
CA GLU A 308 -13.11 -12.77 15.45
C GLU A 308 -13.41 -14.24 15.77
N ALA A 309 -12.88 -15.14 14.95
CA ALA A 309 -12.94 -16.58 15.20
C ALA A 309 -11.89 -16.99 16.26
N TYR A 310 -12.26 -17.87 17.18
CA TYR A 310 -11.35 -18.37 18.22
C TYR A 310 -11.60 -19.85 18.54
N GLU A 311 -10.52 -20.55 18.93
CA GLU A 311 -10.59 -21.95 19.39
C GLU A 311 -11.23 -22.04 20.78
N ILE A 312 -12.09 -23.03 20.96
CA ILE A 312 -12.67 -23.38 22.25
C ILE A 312 -12.10 -24.71 22.76
N LYS A 313 -12.15 -24.92 24.07
CA LYS A 313 -11.86 -26.23 24.64
C LYS A 313 -13.00 -27.21 24.31
N GLU A 314 -12.63 -28.43 24.05
CA GLU A 314 -13.61 -29.50 23.80
C GLU A 314 -14.64 -29.56 24.94
N GLY A 315 -15.94 -29.45 24.60
CA GLY A 315 -17.03 -29.41 25.55
C GLY A 315 -17.40 -28.04 26.13
N ASP A 316 -16.72 -26.97 25.78
CA ASP A 316 -17.07 -25.59 26.21
C ASP A 316 -18.07 -24.96 25.23
N THR A 317 -19.34 -25.12 25.50
CA THR A 317 -20.43 -24.57 24.67
C THR A 317 -20.97 -23.24 25.20
N LYS A 318 -20.38 -22.67 26.27
CA LYS A 318 -20.97 -21.54 27.01
C LYS A 318 -20.26 -20.21 26.80
N SER A 319 -19.06 -20.18 26.24
CA SER A 319 -18.32 -18.94 26.04
C SER A 319 -18.57 -18.35 24.64
N PHE A 320 -19.26 -17.22 24.56
CA PHE A 320 -19.47 -16.46 23.33
C PHE A 320 -18.45 -15.34 23.13
N LEU A 321 -17.44 -15.24 24.00
CA LEU A 321 -16.39 -14.22 23.96
C LEU A 321 -15.01 -14.87 23.87
N CYS A 322 -14.14 -14.33 23.03
CA CYS A 322 -12.73 -14.73 23.01
C CYS A 322 -12.01 -14.29 24.30
N LYS A 323 -10.85 -14.87 24.58
CA LYS A 323 -10.08 -14.59 25.81
C LYS A 323 -9.72 -13.12 26.00
N ASP A 324 -9.48 -12.40 24.90
CA ASP A 324 -9.11 -10.98 24.95
C ASP A 324 -10.30 -10.12 25.36
N CYS A 325 -11.48 -10.40 24.78
CA CYS A 325 -12.73 -9.72 25.17
C CYS A 325 -13.20 -10.10 26.58
N GLN A 326 -12.89 -11.30 27.07
CA GLN A 326 -13.18 -11.70 28.47
C GLN A 326 -12.29 -10.94 29.48
N LYS A 327 -11.04 -10.63 29.14
CA LYS A 327 -10.11 -9.88 30.02
C LYS A 327 -10.38 -8.37 30.04
N GLY A 328 -10.92 -7.82 28.94
CA GLY A 328 -11.29 -6.42 28.82
C GLY A 328 -12.68 -6.06 29.37
N GLY A 329 -13.39 -7.03 29.97
CA GLY A 329 -14.77 -6.90 30.40
C GLY A 329 -14.96 -6.04 31.65
N ASN A 330 -15.03 -4.71 31.46
CA ASN A 330 -15.96 -3.83 32.15
C ASN A 330 -16.80 -3.11 31.07
N VAL A 331 -17.68 -3.84 30.40
CA VAL A 331 -18.79 -3.22 29.69
C VAL A 331 -19.89 -3.08 30.72
N THR A 332 -20.02 -1.90 31.31
CA THR A 332 -21.21 -1.49 32.06
C THR A 332 -22.39 -1.56 31.11
N ASN A 333 -23.32 -2.45 31.40
CA ASN A 333 -24.68 -2.38 30.87
C ASN A 333 -25.31 -1.08 31.37
N ASP A 334 -25.64 -0.16 30.48
CA ASP A 334 -26.74 0.79 30.60
C ASP A 334 -27.50 0.81 29.27
#